data_051a07e5ba9b99702a314b9aa3cfab17
#
_entry.id   051a07e5ba9b99702a314b9aa3cfab17
#
_cell.length_a   1.000
_cell.length_b   1.000
_cell.length_c   1.000
_cell.angle_alpha   90.00
_cell.angle_beta   90.00
_cell.angle_gamma   90.00
#
_symmetry.space_group_name_H-M   'P 1'
#
loop_
_entity.id
_entity.type
_entity.pdbx_description
1 polymer ?
#
loop_
_entity_poly.entity_id
_entity_poly.type
_entity_poly.pdbx_seq_one_letter_code
_entity_poly.pdbx_strand_id
1 'polypeptide(L)' 'MKFRKINSGIRIYINLAEEAMIEILEGANNQKLYKKDISEEQSHIANQLVIKSVFKRKKDDNGLYYTLQPQDKQDR' A
#
# COMPACT_ATOMS: atom_id res chain seq x y z
N MET A 1 0.35 -16.50 4.10
CA MET A 1 0.06 -15.27 4.82
C MET A 1 1.29 -14.70 5.42
N LYS A 2 1.37 -13.38 5.47
CA LYS A 2 2.57 -12.71 5.94
C LYS A 2 2.25 -11.61 6.90
N PHE A 3 3.25 -11.24 7.70
CA PHE A 3 3.16 -10.07 8.53
C PHE A 3 4.07 -9.02 7.95
N ARG A 4 3.71 -7.76 8.13
CA ARG A 4 4.51 -6.66 7.64
C ARG A 4 4.76 -5.69 8.79
N LYS A 5 6.01 -5.23 8.91
CA LYS A 5 6.36 -4.29 9.94
C LYS A 5 6.08 -2.88 9.46
N ILE A 6 5.45 -2.07 10.31
CA ILE A 6 5.19 -0.70 9.96
C ILE A 6 6.09 0.22 10.76
N ASN A 7 5.99 1.51 10.51
CA ASN A 7 6.90 2.47 11.11
C ASN A 7 7.01 2.42 12.61
N SER A 8 5.95 2.07 13.27
CA SER A 8 5.99 2.02 14.73
C SER A 8 6.59 0.73 15.25
N GLY A 9 7.04 -0.14 14.37
CA GLY A 9 7.58 -1.43 14.79
C GLY A 9 6.53 -2.49 15.01
N ILE A 10 5.27 -2.17 14.82
CA ILE A 10 4.20 -3.13 14.99
C ILE A 10 4.07 -3.98 13.75
N ARG A 11 3.85 -5.28 13.92
CA ARG A 11 3.64 -6.17 12.80
C ARG A 11 2.17 -6.22 12.46
N ILE A 12 1.87 -6.19 11.17
CA ILE A 12 0.50 -6.22 10.69
C ILE A 12 0.31 -7.44 9.82
N TYR A 13 -0.79 -8.16 10.08
CA TYR A 13 -1.11 -9.34 9.31
C TYR A 13 -1.58 -8.94 7.92
N ILE A 14 -1.01 -9.54 6.91
CA ILE A 14 -1.31 -9.26 5.51
C ILE A 14 -1.84 -10.53 4.86
N ASN A 15 -3.04 -10.47 4.31
CA ASN A 15 -3.60 -11.64 3.63
C ASN A 15 -3.10 -11.69 2.18
N LEU A 16 -3.46 -12.75 1.46
CA LEU A 16 -2.94 -12.95 0.11
C LEU A 16 -3.37 -11.86 -0.86
N ALA A 17 -4.61 -11.38 -0.74
CA ALA A 17 -5.09 -10.33 -1.63
C ALA A 17 -4.33 -9.03 -1.38
N GLU A 18 -4.06 -8.74 -0.13
CA GLU A 18 -3.31 -7.55 0.23
C GLU A 18 -1.86 -7.65 -0.23
N GLU A 19 -1.29 -8.84 -0.13
CA GLU A 19 0.07 -9.05 -0.60
C GLU A 19 0.16 -8.83 -2.09
N ALA A 20 -0.83 -9.29 -2.85
CA ALA A 20 -0.85 -9.08 -4.29
C ALA A 20 -0.91 -7.59 -4.62
N MET A 21 -1.68 -6.81 -3.88
CA MET A 21 -1.74 -5.38 -4.10
C MET A 21 -0.42 -4.70 -3.81
N ILE A 22 0.27 -5.14 -2.78
CA ILE A 22 1.58 -4.59 -2.45
C ILE A 22 2.55 -4.84 -3.60
N GLU A 23 2.52 -6.03 -4.17
CA GLU A 23 3.40 -6.37 -5.29
C GLU A 23 3.08 -5.53 -6.51
N ILE A 24 1.81 -5.29 -6.78
CA ILE A 24 1.41 -4.45 -7.90
C ILE A 24 1.96 -3.04 -7.71
N LEU A 25 1.84 -2.51 -6.51
CA LEU A 25 2.31 -1.17 -6.25
C LEU A 25 3.82 -1.07 -6.35
N GLU A 26 4.52 -2.08 -5.86
CA GLU A 26 5.98 -2.07 -5.91
C GLU A 26 6.49 -2.10 -7.34
N GLY A 27 5.73 -2.70 -8.24
CA GLY A 27 6.11 -2.74 -9.65
C GLY A 27 5.61 -1.57 -10.46
N ALA A 28 4.87 -0.65 -9.86
CA ALA A 28 4.31 0.48 -10.60
C ALA A 28 5.36 1.58 -10.77
N ASN A 29 5.15 2.42 -11.78
CA ASN A 29 6.04 3.53 -12.03
C ASN A 29 6.06 4.47 -10.85
N ASN A 30 7.24 4.78 -10.35
CA ASN A 30 7.41 5.67 -9.20
C ASN A 30 6.66 5.18 -7.97
N GLN A 31 6.31 3.90 -7.96
CA GLN A 31 5.57 3.30 -6.85
C GLN A 31 4.29 4.05 -6.55
N LYS A 32 3.60 4.47 -7.60
CA LYS A 32 2.31 5.13 -7.49
C LYS A 32 1.28 4.28 -8.21
N LEU A 33 0.15 4.06 -7.57
CA LEU A 33 -0.92 3.27 -8.17
C LEU A 33 -2.18 4.12 -8.12
N TYR A 34 -2.58 4.65 -9.27
CA TYR A 34 -3.72 5.56 -9.33
C TYR A 34 -5.04 4.79 -9.22
N LYS A 35 -5.95 5.35 -8.46
CA LYS A 35 -7.25 4.73 -8.25
C LYS A 35 -7.97 4.46 -9.55
N LYS A 36 -7.81 5.33 -10.53
CA LYS A 36 -8.48 5.17 -11.81
C LYS A 36 -7.95 3.99 -12.61
N ASP A 37 -6.78 3.47 -12.26
CA ASP A 37 -6.16 2.37 -12.98
C ASP A 37 -6.43 1.01 -12.34
N ILE A 38 -7.22 0.97 -11.29
CA ILE A 38 -7.51 -0.29 -10.60
C ILE A 38 -9.02 -0.46 -10.49
N SER A 39 -9.45 -1.68 -10.26
CA SER A 39 -10.88 -1.97 -10.14
C SER A 39 -11.39 -1.53 -8.77
N GLU A 40 -12.71 -1.54 -8.61
CA GLU A 40 -13.30 -1.21 -7.33
C GLU A 40 -12.87 -2.19 -6.26
N GLU A 41 -12.78 -3.46 -6.62
CA GLU A 41 -12.34 -4.46 -5.68
C GLU A 41 -10.92 -4.20 -5.22
N GLN A 42 -10.05 -3.88 -6.17
CA GLN A 42 -8.66 -3.57 -5.85
C GLN A 42 -8.56 -2.29 -5.01
N SER A 43 -9.40 -1.32 -5.33
CA SER A 43 -9.43 -0.08 -4.56
C SER A 43 -9.82 -0.35 -3.11
N HIS A 44 -10.77 -1.26 -2.91
CA HIS A 44 -11.20 -1.62 -1.56
C HIS A 44 -10.04 -2.25 -0.78
N ILE A 45 -9.30 -3.13 -1.43
CA ILE A 45 -8.14 -3.76 -0.78
C ILE A 45 -7.06 -2.73 -0.48
N ALA A 46 -6.83 -1.80 -1.40
CA ALA A 46 -5.85 -0.74 -1.19
C ALA A 46 -6.24 0.14 0.00
N ASN A 47 -7.54 0.42 0.15
CA ASN A 47 -8.01 1.20 1.29
C ASN A 47 -7.81 0.46 2.60
N GLN A 48 -7.95 -0.87 2.59
CA GLN A 48 -7.66 -1.64 3.77
C GLN A 48 -6.19 -1.52 4.15
N LEU A 49 -5.32 -1.50 3.15
CA LEU A 49 -3.89 -1.34 3.41
C LEU A 49 -3.56 0.06 3.91
N VAL A 50 -4.33 1.06 3.51
CA VAL A 50 -4.16 2.40 4.06
C VAL A 50 -4.52 2.40 5.55
N ILE A 51 -5.61 1.72 5.90
CA ILE A 51 -6.02 1.62 7.30
C ILE A 51 -4.95 0.90 8.12
N LYS A 52 -4.30 -0.10 7.52
CA LYS A 52 -3.26 -0.86 8.21
C LYS A 52 -1.91 -0.14 8.21
N SER A 53 -1.84 1.05 7.64
CA SER A 53 -0.61 1.85 7.59
C SER A 53 0.46 1.26 6.68
N VAL A 54 0.07 0.41 5.74
CA VAL A 54 0.99 -0.13 4.76
C VAL A 54 1.06 0.79 3.55
N PHE A 55 -0.08 1.35 3.16
CA PHE A 55 -0.15 2.30 2.05
C PHE A 55 -0.45 3.69 2.56
N LYS A 56 -0.11 4.68 1.74
CA LYS A 56 -0.53 6.05 1.94
C LYS A 56 -1.39 6.44 0.76
N ARG A 57 -2.40 7.25 1.00
CA ARG A 57 -3.26 7.73 -0.07
C ARG A 57 -2.98 9.21 -0.26
N LYS A 58 -2.68 9.60 -1.48
CA LYS A 58 -2.37 10.97 -1.82
C LYS A 58 -3.12 11.37 -3.08
N LYS A 59 -3.06 12.65 -3.41
CA LYS A 59 -3.75 13.17 -4.57
C LYS A 59 -2.83 14.14 -5.29
N ASP A 60 -2.83 14.08 -6.62
CA ASP A 60 -2.07 15.06 -7.42
C ASP A 60 -2.93 15.47 -8.60
N ASP A 61 -2.34 16.10 -9.61
CA ASP A 61 -3.08 16.59 -10.77
C ASP A 61 -3.73 15.47 -11.56
N ASN A 62 -3.24 14.25 -11.44
CA ASN A 62 -3.79 13.11 -12.15
C ASN A 62 -4.83 12.36 -11.34
N GLY A 63 -5.07 12.76 -10.11
CA GLY A 63 -6.10 12.16 -9.28
C GLY A 63 -5.55 11.48 -8.05
N LEU A 64 -6.39 10.67 -7.45
CA LEU A 64 -6.04 9.99 -6.22
C LEU A 64 -5.15 8.79 -6.52
N TYR A 65 -4.13 8.59 -5.72
CA TYR A 65 -3.25 7.43 -5.89
C TYR A 65 -2.79 6.90 -4.55
N TYR A 66 -2.28 5.67 -4.58
CA TYR A 66 -1.75 5.01 -3.40
C TYR A 66 -0.25 4.84 -3.56
N THR A 67 0.47 4.94 -2.46
CA THR A 67 1.91 4.71 -2.48
C THR A 67 2.27 3.99 -1.19
N LEU A 68 3.47 3.41 -1.14
CA LEU A 68 3.88 2.70 0.04
C LEU A 68 4.22 3.68 1.16
N GLN A 69 3.82 3.30 2.37
CA GLN A 69 4.20 4.06 3.52
C GLN A 69 5.68 3.85 3.73
N PRO A 70 6.47 4.86 4.01
CA PRO A 70 7.90 4.65 4.23
C PRO A 70 8.12 3.70 5.39
N GLN A 71 9.06 2.78 5.22
CA GLN A 71 9.39 1.84 6.26
C GLN A 71 10.37 2.48 7.22
N ASP A 72 10.31 1.99 8.45
CA ASP A 72 11.23 2.45 9.45
C ASP A 72 12.58 1.88 9.15
N LYS A 73 13.57 2.71 8.82
CA LYS A 73 14.81 2.15 8.44
C LYS A 73 15.83 2.14 9.48
N GLN A 74 15.62 2.80 10.50
CA GLN A 74 16.61 2.81 11.44
C GLN A 74 16.70 1.70 12.20
N ASP A 75 15.94 0.81 11.95
CA ASP A 75 16.08 -0.36 12.66
C ASP A 75 17.34 -0.98 12.33
N ARG A 76 18.16 -0.45 11.59
CA ARG A 76 19.38 -1.06 11.38
C ARG A 76 20.25 -0.81 12.44
#